data_7a2bc8324862bf7920080e618cf89c41
#
_entry.id   7a2bc8324862bf7920080e618cf89c41
#
_cell.length_a   1.000
_cell.length_b   1.000
_cell.length_c   1.000
_cell.angle_alpha   90.00
_cell.angle_beta   90.00
_cell.angle_gamma   90.00
#
_symmetry.space_group_name_H-M   'P 1'
#
loop_
_entity.id
_entity.type
_entity.pdbx_description
1 polymer ?
#
loop_
_entity_poly.entity_id
_entity_poly.type
_entity_poly.pdbx_seq_one_letter_code
_entity_poly.pdbx_strand_id
1 'polypeptide(L)' 'AVSNGTLNLRDYPSSTGKVIANLPNGAKVTVYGEWNGWYVVDYNGQTGYAAAAYIDT' A
#
# COMPACT_ATOMS: atom_id res chain seq x y z
N ALA A 1 0.16 -7.28 -6.43
CA ALA A 1 -1.26 -6.91 -6.33
C ALA A 1 -1.74 -7.00 -4.89
N VAL A 2 -2.79 -6.30 -4.56
CA VAL A 2 -3.40 -6.36 -3.23
C VAL A 2 -4.13 -7.70 -3.09
N SER A 3 -3.94 -8.37 -1.96
CA SER A 3 -4.57 -9.66 -1.68
C SER A 3 -5.42 -9.57 -0.41
N ASN A 4 -6.40 -10.47 -0.28
CA ASN A 4 -7.27 -10.60 0.89
C ASN A 4 -8.12 -9.37 1.21
N GLY A 5 -8.71 -8.76 0.20
CA GLY A 5 -9.62 -7.65 0.41
C GLY A 5 -8.98 -6.30 0.16
N THR A 6 -9.51 -5.26 0.78
CA THR A 6 -9.01 -3.91 0.56
C THR A 6 -7.84 -3.61 1.48
N LEU A 7 -7.00 -2.67 1.05
CA LEU A 7 -5.83 -2.24 1.79
C LEU A 7 -5.78 -0.73 1.81
N ASN A 8 -5.44 -0.17 2.95
CA ASN A 8 -5.32 1.28 3.08
C ASN A 8 -3.95 1.74 2.61
N LEU A 9 -3.94 2.77 1.77
CA LEU A 9 -2.73 3.48 1.40
C LEU A 9 -2.55 4.64 2.38
N ARG A 10 -1.40 4.70 3.05
CA ARG A 10 -1.17 5.70 4.09
C ARG A 10 -0.07 6.65 3.69
N ASP A 11 -0.06 7.83 4.28
CA ASP A 11 0.99 8.82 4.03
C ASP A 11 2.25 8.58 4.87
N TYR A 12 2.22 7.60 5.77
CA TYR A 12 3.32 7.29 6.66
C TYR A 12 3.40 5.78 6.84
N PRO A 13 4.61 5.22 6.98
CA PRO A 13 4.77 3.76 7.11
C PRO A 13 4.46 3.29 8.53
N SER A 14 3.23 3.45 8.95
CA SER A 14 2.77 3.08 10.28
C SER A 14 1.25 2.92 10.25
N SER A 15 0.73 2.07 11.13
CA SER A 15 -0.71 1.90 11.27
C SER A 15 -1.41 3.16 11.75
N THR A 16 -0.65 4.13 12.28
CA THR A 16 -1.19 5.42 12.70
C THR A 16 -1.12 6.48 11.59
N GLY A 17 -0.54 6.14 10.45
CA GLY A 17 -0.48 7.06 9.33
C GLY A 17 -1.87 7.37 8.78
N LYS A 18 -2.00 8.55 8.18
CA LYS A 18 -3.27 8.97 7.60
C LYS A 18 -3.58 8.16 6.35
N VAL A 19 -4.80 7.63 6.28
CA VAL A 19 -5.24 6.91 5.09
C VAL A 19 -5.55 7.91 3.99
N ILE A 20 -4.85 7.81 2.87
CA ILE A 20 -5.01 8.72 1.74
C ILE A 20 -5.77 8.07 0.59
N ALA A 21 -5.86 6.75 0.56
CA ALA A 21 -6.61 6.03 -0.46
C ALA A 21 -6.89 4.62 0.02
N ASN A 22 -7.85 3.97 -0.63
CA ASN A 22 -8.13 2.55 -0.41
C ASN A 22 -7.77 1.80 -1.68
N LEU A 23 -7.03 0.70 -1.51
CA LEU A 23 -6.63 -0.16 -2.62
C LEU A 23 -7.59 -1.34 -2.65
N PRO A 24 -8.34 -1.52 -3.74
CA PRO A 24 -9.26 -2.65 -3.81
C PRO A 24 -8.52 -3.97 -3.96
N ASN A 25 -9.20 -5.06 -3.63
CA ASN A 25 -8.65 -6.40 -3.81
C ASN A 25 -8.27 -6.62 -5.27
N GLY A 26 -7.07 -7.11 -5.50
CA GLY A 26 -6.56 -7.33 -6.84
C GLY A 26 -5.99 -6.10 -7.52
N ALA A 27 -5.97 -4.95 -6.86
CA ALA A 27 -5.41 -3.74 -7.44
C ALA A 27 -3.93 -3.93 -7.76
N LYS A 28 -3.53 -3.49 -8.93
CA LYS A 28 -2.12 -3.50 -9.32
C LYS A 28 -1.48 -2.21 -8.87
N VAL A 29 -0.37 -2.34 -8.15
CA VAL A 29 0.36 -1.19 -7.63
C VAL A 29 1.81 -1.29 -8.10
N THR A 30 2.47 -0.15 -8.21
CA THR A 30 3.90 -0.11 -8.48
C THR A 30 4.63 -0.03 -7.14
N VAL A 31 5.49 -0.99 -6.86
CA VAL A 31 6.26 -1.01 -5.62
C VAL A 31 7.63 -0.41 -5.90
N TYR A 32 7.94 0.69 -5.21
CA TYR A 32 9.22 1.37 -5.38
C TYR A 32 10.28 0.88 -4.39
N GLY A 33 9.85 0.36 -3.26
CA GLY A 33 10.78 -0.11 -2.26
C GLY A 33 10.07 -0.63 -1.03
N GLU A 34 10.85 -1.16 -0.10
CA GLU A 34 10.34 -1.68 1.17
C GLU A 34 11.08 -1.02 2.32
N TRP A 35 10.36 -0.71 3.38
CA TRP A 35 10.94 -0.19 4.60
C TRP A 35 10.17 -0.70 5.80
N ASN A 36 10.84 -1.45 6.67
CA ASN A 36 10.32 -1.88 7.96
C ASN A 36 8.96 -2.57 7.87
N GLY A 37 8.77 -3.42 6.85
CA GLY A 37 7.52 -4.15 6.65
C GLY A 37 6.46 -3.39 5.90
N TRP A 38 6.79 -2.21 5.35
CA TRP A 38 5.90 -1.40 4.54
C TRP A 38 6.49 -1.22 3.16
N TYR A 39 5.62 -1.26 2.14
CA TYR A 39 6.03 -0.95 0.78
C TYR A 39 5.69 0.49 0.45
N VAL A 40 6.61 1.15 -0.26
CA VAL A 40 6.33 2.42 -0.91
C VAL A 40 5.69 2.08 -2.25
N VAL A 41 4.43 2.44 -2.41
CA VAL A 41 3.68 2.04 -3.61
C VAL A 41 3.01 3.25 -4.24
N ASP A 42 2.82 3.13 -5.56
CA ASP A 42 2.06 4.11 -6.33
C ASP A 42 0.82 3.41 -6.87
N TYR A 43 -0.32 4.03 -6.68
CA TYR A 43 -1.57 3.53 -7.20
C TYR A 43 -2.38 4.70 -7.74
N ASN A 44 -2.71 4.62 -9.01
CA ASN A 44 -3.59 5.60 -9.67
C ASN A 44 -3.10 7.04 -9.47
N GLY A 45 -1.77 7.23 -9.53
CA GLY A 45 -1.16 8.55 -9.39
C GLY A 45 -0.92 9.00 -7.95
N GLN A 46 -1.27 8.18 -6.96
CA GLN A 46 -1.04 8.49 -5.55
C GLN A 46 0.06 7.59 -5.01
N THR A 47 1.07 8.21 -4.42
CA THR A 47 2.19 7.48 -3.81
C THR A 47 2.02 7.49 -2.30
N GLY A 48 2.20 6.35 -1.69
CA GLY A 48 2.07 6.24 -0.25
C GLY A 48 2.66 4.93 0.26
N TYR A 49 2.27 4.54 1.46
CA TYR A 49 2.78 3.36 2.13
C TYR A 49 1.67 2.36 2.36
N ALA A 50 1.96 1.11 2.11
CA ALA A 50 1.01 0.02 2.32
C ALA A 50 1.71 -1.13 3.02
N ALA A 51 0.98 -1.85 3.87
CA ALA A 51 1.55 -2.97 4.63
C ALA A 51 2.00 -4.06 3.66
N ALA A 52 3.27 -4.45 3.76
CA ALA A 52 3.87 -5.43 2.85
C ALA A 52 3.17 -6.79 2.93
N ALA A 53 2.64 -7.14 4.10
CA ALA A 53 1.99 -8.42 4.31
C ALA A 53 0.75 -8.63 3.43
N TYR A 54 0.16 -7.55 2.95
CA TYR A 54 -1.07 -7.62 2.16
C TYR A 54 -0.84 -7.35 0.68
N ILE A 55 0.41 -7.24 0.27
CA ILE A 55 0.74 -7.02 -1.14
C ILE A 55 1.51 -8.22 -1.65
N ASP A 56 0.97 -8.79 -2.72
CA ASP A 56 1.57 -9.92 -3.41
C ASP A 56 2.38 -9.37 -4.59
N THR A 57 3.70 -9.52 -4.51
CA THR A 57 4.61 -9.01 -5.54
C THR A 57 5.09 -10.10 -6.49
#